data_b231d45cac1e5e45986707eb8cbec5b3
#
_entry.id   b231d45cac1e5e45986707eb8cbec5b3
#
_cell.length_a   1.000
_cell.length_b   1.000
_cell.length_c   1.000
_cell.angle_alpha   90.00
_cell.angle_beta   90.00
_cell.angle_gamma   90.00
#
_symmetry.space_group_name_H-M   'P 1'
#
loop_
_entity.id
_entity.type
_entity.pdbx_description
1 polymer ?
#
loop_
_entity_poly.entity_id
_entity_poly.type
_entity_poly.pdbx_seq_one_letter_code
_entity_poly.pdbx_strand_id
1 'polypeptide(L)'
;MLSLTAAGSVPVFASGHGPVFGAATPTLGRGGWSVDQAWTCRVGDDEQQQQMLKTMLSFGITENLQLSGSFPLAMGDALLAPARMMSAMSSDRETEGLMAYRFQRRTVGIGGRQESTLYVGATAPLERRRNDVGVGGSLEVGMASGYASRAHYVWVGGALQHFAERGGDRFGDSRFVTAVYGYRPPALRTEAGKPDLRFFVEMTAEDRGNAHVSGLERADGARTVFVGPTSLLLHKAFGVEAGVLFPAYQRVEAPAVRERVRVAVNVAYFFWLK
;
A
#
# COMPACT_ATOMS: atom_id res chain seq x y z
N MET A 1 -5.08 41.12 33.86
CA MET A 1 -4.11 40.03 33.77
C MET A 1 -4.78 38.86 33.02
N LEU A 2 -4.56 38.73 31.70
CA LEU A 2 -5.03 37.57 30.93
C LEU A 2 -4.00 36.46 31.05
N SER A 3 -4.40 35.36 31.69
CA SER A 3 -3.60 34.13 31.76
C SER A 3 -3.69 33.42 30.41
N LEU A 4 -2.60 33.43 29.61
CA LEU A 4 -2.44 32.56 28.45
C LEU A 4 -2.18 31.13 28.97
N THR A 5 -3.20 30.29 28.98
CA THR A 5 -3.03 28.85 29.13
C THR A 5 -2.35 28.32 27.84
N ALA A 6 -1.08 27.96 27.96
CA ALA A 6 -0.36 27.22 26.95
C ALA A 6 -1.10 25.90 26.72
N ALA A 7 -1.80 25.79 25.56
CA ALA A 7 -2.36 24.53 25.11
C ALA A 7 -1.18 23.57 24.84
N GLY A 8 -0.98 22.63 25.76
CA GLY A 8 0.03 21.59 25.61
C GLY A 8 -0.19 20.85 24.29
N SER A 9 0.83 20.84 23.44
CA SER A 9 0.85 20.03 22.22
C SER A 9 0.74 18.56 22.63
N VAL A 10 -0.41 17.95 22.39
CA VAL A 10 -0.58 16.51 22.52
C VAL A 10 0.43 15.86 21.56
N PRO A 11 1.32 14.98 22.03
CA PRO A 11 2.26 14.33 21.14
C PRO A 11 1.48 13.51 20.11
N VAL A 12 1.63 13.89 18.85
CA VAL A 12 1.07 13.20 17.69
C VAL A 12 1.86 11.92 17.52
N PHE A 13 1.25 10.80 17.88
CA PHE A 13 1.80 9.50 17.53
C PHE A 13 1.31 9.14 16.12
N ALA A 14 2.23 9.00 15.17
CA ALA A 14 1.97 8.48 13.85
C ALA A 14 1.41 7.05 13.98
N SER A 15 0.10 6.89 13.86
CA SER A 15 -0.58 5.59 14.03
C SER A 15 -1.05 4.99 12.71
N GLY A 16 -0.84 5.69 11.59
CA GLY A 16 -1.43 5.35 10.29
C GLY A 16 -0.56 4.52 9.35
N HIS A 17 0.70 4.20 9.70
CA HIS A 17 1.59 3.44 8.82
C HIS A 17 1.82 2.02 9.28
N GLY A 18 1.93 1.15 8.28
CA GLY A 18 2.13 -0.28 8.38
C GLY A 18 3.30 -0.74 7.52
N PRO A 19 3.17 -1.91 6.93
CA PRO A 19 4.13 -2.48 6.00
C PRO A 19 4.20 -1.69 4.68
N VAL A 20 5.31 -1.82 3.97
CA VAL A 20 5.59 -1.10 2.70
C VAL A 20 4.73 -1.63 1.56
N PHE A 21 4.64 -2.96 1.43
CA PHE A 21 3.96 -3.64 0.33
C PHE A 21 2.65 -4.31 0.75
N GLY A 22 2.51 -4.63 2.03
CA GLY A 22 1.38 -5.36 2.56
C GLY A 22 0.22 -4.47 3.01
N ALA A 23 -0.91 -5.11 3.24
CA ALA A 23 -2.07 -4.49 3.84
C ALA A 23 -1.87 -4.26 5.34
N ALA A 24 -2.27 -3.10 5.83
CA ALA A 24 -2.25 -2.75 7.24
C ALA A 24 -3.65 -2.39 7.75
N THR A 25 -3.85 -2.51 9.05
CA THR A 25 -5.14 -2.20 9.69
C THR A 25 -5.27 -0.78 10.23
N PRO A 26 -4.18 -0.03 10.56
CA PRO A 26 -4.32 1.29 11.15
C PRO A 26 -5.01 2.29 10.21
N THR A 27 -5.84 3.15 10.78
CA THR A 27 -6.44 4.33 10.14
C THR A 27 -5.96 5.58 10.86
N LEU A 28 -5.95 6.71 10.16
CA LEU A 28 -5.73 8.02 10.78
C LEU A 28 -6.86 8.32 11.77
N GLY A 29 -6.52 8.93 12.89
CA GLY A 29 -7.52 9.44 13.83
C GLY A 29 -8.31 10.62 13.25
N ARG A 30 -9.46 10.93 13.85
CA ARG A 30 -10.34 12.03 13.44
C ARG A 30 -9.58 13.35 13.30
N GLY A 31 -9.72 14.00 12.14
CA GLY A 31 -9.06 15.27 11.81
C GLY A 31 -7.57 15.14 11.49
N GLY A 32 -7.01 13.93 11.56
CA GLY A 32 -5.63 13.67 11.17
C GLY A 32 -5.45 13.65 9.65
N TRP A 33 -4.33 14.17 9.20
CA TRP A 33 -3.89 14.18 7.80
C TRP A 33 -2.57 13.47 7.66
N SER A 34 -2.34 12.84 6.50
CA SER A 34 -1.01 12.45 6.05
C SER A 34 -0.78 12.85 4.60
N VAL A 35 0.45 13.23 4.30
CA VAL A 35 0.97 13.35 2.94
C VAL A 35 2.09 12.34 2.82
N ASP A 36 1.97 11.47 1.84
CA ASP A 36 2.92 10.40 1.56
C ASP A 36 3.54 10.62 0.19
N GLN A 37 4.84 10.44 0.12
CA GLN A 37 5.61 10.46 -1.12
C GLN A 37 6.33 9.12 -1.26
N ALA A 38 5.84 8.31 -2.17
CA ALA A 38 6.33 6.97 -2.41
C ALA A 38 7.10 6.88 -3.73
N TRP A 39 8.28 6.29 -3.69
CA TRP A 39 9.03 5.89 -4.88
C TRP A 39 9.11 4.37 -4.93
N THR A 40 8.85 3.82 -6.11
CA THR A 40 8.99 2.38 -6.37
C THR A 40 9.83 2.15 -7.62
N CYS A 41 10.61 1.08 -7.59
CA CYS A 41 11.37 0.60 -8.73
C CYS A 41 11.15 -0.91 -8.88
N ARG A 42 10.75 -1.34 -10.07
CA ARG A 42 10.59 -2.74 -10.46
C ARG A 42 11.54 -3.03 -11.60
N VAL A 43 12.32 -4.10 -11.48
CA VAL A 43 13.32 -4.48 -12.47
C VAL A 43 12.92 -5.81 -13.09
N GLY A 44 12.82 -5.85 -14.42
CA GLY A 44 12.55 -7.07 -15.19
C GLY A 44 13.78 -7.94 -15.42
N ASP A 45 13.58 -9.17 -15.85
CA ASP A 45 14.66 -10.09 -16.25
C ASP A 45 15.44 -9.59 -17.48
N ASP A 46 14.83 -8.74 -18.30
CA ASP A 46 15.43 -8.04 -19.44
C ASP A 46 16.16 -6.75 -19.06
N GLU A 47 16.38 -6.52 -17.75
CA GLU A 47 16.99 -5.32 -17.15
C GLU A 47 16.21 -4.02 -17.36
N GLN A 48 15.06 -4.06 -18.02
CA GLN A 48 14.17 -2.89 -18.10
C GLN A 48 13.64 -2.54 -16.71
N GLN A 49 13.46 -1.26 -16.47
CA GLN A 49 12.99 -0.74 -15.19
C GLN A 49 11.69 0.01 -15.36
N GLN A 50 10.79 -0.21 -14.42
CA GLN A 50 9.62 0.64 -14.23
C GLN A 50 9.78 1.39 -12.91
N GLN A 51 9.84 2.69 -12.97
CA GLN A 51 9.90 3.55 -11.80
C GLN A 51 8.59 4.33 -11.67
N MET A 52 8.16 4.55 -10.45
CA MET A 52 6.97 5.34 -10.17
C MET A 52 7.22 6.18 -8.92
N LEU A 53 6.86 7.45 -9.02
CA LEU A 53 6.74 8.36 -7.89
C LEU A 53 5.25 8.60 -7.67
N LYS A 54 4.74 8.31 -6.46
CA LYS A 54 3.33 8.45 -6.14
C LYS A 54 3.16 9.37 -4.93
N THR A 55 2.28 10.34 -5.08
CA THR A 55 1.85 11.21 -3.98
C THR A 55 0.49 10.74 -3.49
N MET A 56 0.34 10.52 -2.20
CA MET A 56 -0.95 10.21 -1.56
C MET A 56 -1.27 11.23 -0.47
N LEU A 57 -2.52 11.66 -0.45
CA LEU A 57 -3.09 12.47 0.63
C LEU A 57 -4.18 11.66 1.33
N SER A 58 -4.11 11.59 2.65
CA SER A 58 -5.09 10.87 3.47
C SER A 58 -5.68 11.77 4.55
N PHE A 59 -6.95 11.54 4.88
CA PHE A 59 -7.71 12.25 5.90
C PHE A 59 -8.54 11.31 6.76
N GLY A 60 -8.40 11.40 8.07
CA GLY A 60 -9.23 10.71 9.06
C GLY A 60 -10.54 11.46 9.31
N ILE A 61 -11.65 10.92 8.79
CA ILE A 61 -13.00 11.50 9.00
C ILE A 61 -13.46 11.22 10.42
N THR A 62 -13.28 9.98 10.87
CA THR A 62 -13.55 9.54 12.23
C THR A 62 -12.38 8.73 12.77
N GLU A 63 -12.44 8.25 14.00
CA GLU A 63 -11.43 7.34 14.55
C GLU A 63 -11.28 6.03 13.74
N ASN A 64 -12.30 5.67 12.96
CA ASN A 64 -12.36 4.40 12.24
C ASN A 64 -12.52 4.55 10.72
N LEU A 65 -12.73 5.76 10.20
CA LEU A 65 -12.97 6.00 8.77
C LEU A 65 -11.93 6.98 8.22
N GLN A 66 -11.20 6.56 7.20
CA GLN A 66 -10.21 7.34 6.47
C GLN A 66 -10.56 7.37 4.98
N LEU A 67 -10.32 8.52 4.35
CA LEU A 67 -10.29 8.66 2.90
C LEU A 67 -8.86 8.97 2.45
N SER A 68 -8.46 8.43 1.31
CA SER A 68 -7.17 8.69 0.69
C SER A 68 -7.35 8.91 -0.81
N GLY A 69 -6.53 9.78 -1.37
CA GLY A 69 -6.43 9.99 -2.80
C GLY A 69 -4.98 9.95 -3.23
N SER A 70 -4.67 9.33 -4.38
CA SER A 70 -3.29 9.21 -4.84
C SER A 70 -3.14 9.53 -6.33
N PHE A 71 -1.96 10.09 -6.66
CA PHE A 71 -1.56 10.47 -8.01
C PHE A 71 -0.17 9.91 -8.31
N PRO A 72 -0.03 9.04 -9.32
CA PRO A 72 1.24 8.51 -9.75
C PRO A 72 1.87 9.37 -10.84
N LEU A 73 3.21 9.43 -10.82
CA LEU A 73 4.06 9.86 -11.92
C LEU A 73 4.97 8.68 -12.27
N ALA A 74 4.66 7.99 -13.37
CA ALA A 74 5.43 6.83 -13.82
C ALA A 74 6.53 7.23 -14.79
N MET A 75 7.67 6.57 -14.69
CA MET A 75 8.84 6.72 -15.55
C MET A 75 9.34 5.34 -15.97
N GLY A 76 9.78 5.22 -17.24
CA GLY A 76 10.23 3.94 -17.80
C GLY A 76 9.11 3.10 -18.42
N ASP A 77 9.48 2.24 -19.36
CA ASP A 77 8.56 1.50 -20.24
C ASP A 77 8.67 -0.02 -20.10
N ALA A 78 9.12 -0.52 -18.93
CA ALA A 78 9.20 -1.96 -18.70
C ALA A 78 7.83 -2.64 -18.85
N LEU A 79 7.77 -3.69 -19.67
CA LEU A 79 6.57 -4.52 -19.88
C LEU A 79 6.39 -5.50 -18.70
N LEU A 80 6.27 -4.98 -17.50
CA LEU A 80 6.02 -5.78 -16.31
C LEU A 80 4.52 -6.02 -16.13
N ALA A 81 4.17 -7.17 -15.57
CA ALA A 81 2.81 -7.41 -15.15
C ALA A 81 2.37 -6.33 -14.15
N PRO A 82 1.15 -5.79 -14.26
CA PRO A 82 0.62 -4.90 -13.25
C PRO A 82 0.73 -5.53 -11.87
N ALA A 83 1.22 -4.78 -10.90
CA ALA A 83 1.34 -5.22 -9.52
C ALA A 83 0.54 -4.30 -8.63
N ARG A 84 -0.14 -4.87 -7.65
CA ARG A 84 -0.89 -4.12 -6.67
C ARG A 84 -0.23 -4.19 -5.30
N MET A 85 -0.23 -3.07 -4.63
CA MET A 85 0.22 -2.94 -3.25
C MET A 85 -0.84 -2.16 -2.49
N MET A 86 -1.33 -2.71 -1.38
CA MET A 86 -2.43 -2.10 -0.60
C MET A 86 -2.01 -0.89 0.25
N SER A 87 -0.76 -0.50 0.22
CA SER A 87 -0.33 0.79 0.76
C SER A 87 -0.42 1.86 -0.33
N ALA A 88 0.04 3.07 -0.04
CA ALA A 88 0.16 4.18 -1.00
C ALA A 88 0.82 3.84 -2.35
N MET A 89 1.21 2.59 -2.56
CA MET A 89 2.13 2.14 -3.58
C MET A 89 1.54 1.17 -4.59
N SER A 90 0.31 1.37 -5.07
CA SER A 90 -0.11 0.71 -6.30
C SER A 90 0.89 1.04 -7.42
N SER A 91 1.38 0.03 -8.12
CA SER A 91 2.39 0.20 -9.18
C SER A 91 1.78 0.55 -10.53
N ASP A 92 0.50 0.84 -10.59
CA ASP A 92 -0.20 1.14 -11.84
C ASP A 92 -0.28 2.65 -12.07
N ARG A 93 -0.28 3.06 -13.34
CA ARG A 93 -0.42 4.45 -13.79
C ARG A 93 -1.86 4.93 -13.66
N GLU A 94 -2.42 4.81 -12.45
CA GLU A 94 -3.81 5.13 -12.14
C GLU A 94 -3.88 6.07 -10.95
N THR A 95 -4.74 7.09 -11.06
CA THR A 95 -5.18 7.82 -9.88
C THR A 95 -6.12 6.93 -9.09
N GLU A 96 -6.06 7.00 -7.78
CA GLU A 96 -6.85 6.14 -6.90
C GLU A 96 -7.52 6.96 -5.82
N GLY A 97 -8.79 6.66 -5.56
CA GLY A 97 -9.51 7.04 -4.35
C GLY A 97 -9.78 5.80 -3.51
N LEU A 98 -9.42 5.84 -2.23
CA LEU A 98 -9.54 4.72 -1.31
C LEU A 98 -10.25 5.15 -0.04
N MET A 99 -11.24 4.37 0.39
CA MET A 99 -11.88 4.47 1.69
C MET A 99 -11.46 3.29 2.56
N ALA A 100 -11.00 3.55 3.76
CA ALA A 100 -10.62 2.55 4.75
C ALA A 100 -11.55 2.67 5.98
N TYR A 101 -12.25 1.58 6.33
CA TYR A 101 -13.13 1.51 7.49
C TYR A 101 -12.67 0.43 8.45
N ARG A 102 -12.14 0.83 9.63
CA ARG A 102 -11.76 -0.08 10.70
C ARG A 102 -13.00 -0.49 11.50
N PHE A 103 -13.57 -1.64 11.15
CA PHE A 103 -14.80 -2.15 11.75
C PHE A 103 -14.58 -2.91 13.07
N GLN A 104 -13.34 -3.33 13.34
CA GLN A 104 -12.98 -4.02 14.56
C GLN A 104 -11.71 -3.44 15.17
N ARG A 105 -11.77 -3.18 16.48
CA ARG A 105 -10.61 -2.86 17.31
C ARG A 105 -10.82 -3.46 18.70
N ARG A 106 -9.93 -4.37 19.10
CA ARG A 106 -10.00 -5.07 20.38
C ARG A 106 -8.63 -5.02 21.06
N THR A 107 -8.60 -4.66 22.34
CA THR A 107 -7.41 -4.80 23.17
C THR A 107 -7.22 -6.27 23.56
N VAL A 108 -6.00 -6.78 23.41
CA VAL A 108 -5.62 -8.16 23.72
C VAL A 108 -4.44 -8.14 24.66
N GLY A 109 -4.68 -8.47 25.94
CA GLY A 109 -3.65 -8.41 26.97
C GLY A 109 -3.07 -6.99 27.18
N ILE A 110 -1.90 -6.92 27.81
CA ILE A 110 -1.24 -5.64 28.13
C ILE A 110 -0.44 -5.13 26.90
N GLY A 111 -0.96 -4.06 26.27
CA GLY A 111 -0.29 -3.38 25.15
C GLY A 111 -0.39 -4.09 23.81
N GLY A 112 -1.26 -5.10 23.70
CA GLY A 112 -1.65 -5.73 22.44
C GLY A 112 -3.00 -5.24 21.95
N ARG A 113 -3.16 -5.19 20.61
CA ARG A 113 -4.43 -4.88 19.96
C ARG A 113 -4.61 -5.73 18.70
N GLN A 114 -5.83 -6.13 18.49
CA GLN A 114 -6.29 -6.75 17.24
C GLN A 114 -7.19 -5.76 16.52
N GLU A 115 -6.96 -5.59 15.23
CA GLU A 115 -7.73 -4.66 14.38
C GLU A 115 -8.07 -5.33 13.06
N SER A 116 -9.23 -4.95 12.50
CA SER A 116 -9.65 -5.36 11.16
C SER A 116 -10.23 -4.17 10.41
N THR A 117 -9.80 -3.97 9.16
CA THR A 117 -10.13 -2.83 8.32
C THR A 117 -10.60 -3.33 6.96
N LEU A 118 -11.73 -2.80 6.50
CA LEU A 118 -12.27 -2.97 5.15
C LEU A 118 -11.77 -1.81 4.28
N TYR A 119 -11.43 -2.12 3.03
CA TYR A 119 -11.03 -1.16 2.02
C TYR A 119 -11.99 -1.20 0.84
N VAL A 120 -12.36 -0.04 0.34
CA VAL A 120 -13.08 0.11 -0.93
C VAL A 120 -12.39 1.20 -1.71
N GLY A 121 -12.00 0.90 -2.93
CA GLY A 121 -11.25 1.81 -3.78
C GLY A 121 -11.83 1.87 -5.20
N ALA A 122 -11.53 2.97 -5.88
CA ALA A 122 -11.78 3.14 -7.30
C ALA A 122 -10.56 3.78 -7.94
N THR A 123 -10.23 3.34 -9.15
CA THR A 123 -9.12 3.92 -9.92
C THR A 123 -9.62 4.55 -11.21
N ALA A 124 -8.88 5.57 -11.65
CA ALA A 124 -9.04 6.16 -12.97
C ALA A 124 -7.69 6.17 -13.70
N PRO A 125 -7.58 5.55 -14.88
CA PRO A 125 -6.31 5.46 -15.60
C PRO A 125 -5.89 6.83 -16.13
N LEU A 126 -4.58 7.12 -16.05
CA LEU A 126 -3.97 8.30 -16.67
C LEU A 126 -3.74 8.11 -18.17
N GLU A 127 -3.67 6.86 -18.62
CA GLU A 127 -3.47 6.48 -20.01
C GLU A 127 -4.73 5.84 -20.59
N ARG A 128 -5.00 6.10 -21.86
CA ARG A 128 -6.17 5.50 -22.55
C ARG A 128 -5.91 4.07 -23.01
N ARG A 129 -4.67 3.70 -23.22
CA ARG A 129 -4.23 2.36 -23.64
C ARG A 129 -2.94 1.98 -22.92
N ARG A 130 -2.80 0.71 -22.59
CA ARG A 130 -1.59 0.12 -22.03
C ARG A 130 -1.37 -1.25 -22.68
N ASN A 131 -0.19 -1.49 -23.27
CA ASN A 131 0.12 -2.73 -23.99
C ASN A 131 -0.96 -3.09 -25.00
N ASP A 132 -1.43 -2.09 -25.78
CA ASP A 132 -2.49 -2.19 -26.78
C ASP A 132 -3.89 -2.54 -26.25
N VAL A 133 -4.08 -2.59 -24.95
CA VAL A 133 -5.39 -2.76 -24.29
C VAL A 133 -5.97 -1.41 -23.92
N GLY A 134 -7.23 -1.17 -24.23
CA GLY A 134 -7.99 -0.03 -23.73
C GLY A 134 -8.11 -0.11 -22.21
N VAL A 135 -7.72 0.94 -21.50
CA VAL A 135 -7.72 0.97 -20.02
C VAL A 135 -8.97 1.66 -19.53
N GLY A 136 -9.87 0.90 -18.90
CA GLY A 136 -10.97 1.41 -18.08
C GLY A 136 -10.52 1.71 -16.64
N GLY A 137 -11.37 2.36 -15.86
CA GLY A 137 -11.18 2.44 -14.41
C GLY A 137 -11.38 1.09 -13.74
N SER A 138 -11.06 0.98 -12.46
CA SER A 138 -11.33 -0.23 -11.70
C SER A 138 -12.02 0.07 -10.37
N LEU A 139 -12.69 -0.97 -9.85
CA LEU A 139 -13.20 -0.99 -8.49
C LEU A 139 -12.45 -2.06 -7.70
N GLU A 140 -12.19 -1.75 -6.45
CA GLU A 140 -11.50 -2.63 -5.53
C GLU A 140 -12.26 -2.77 -4.22
N VAL A 141 -12.25 -4.00 -3.70
CA VAL A 141 -12.66 -4.27 -2.34
C VAL A 141 -11.64 -5.17 -1.68
N GLY A 142 -11.24 -4.84 -0.47
CA GLY A 142 -10.24 -5.59 0.27
C GLY A 142 -10.44 -5.50 1.77
N MET A 143 -9.72 -6.35 2.48
CA MET A 143 -9.74 -6.40 3.93
C MET A 143 -8.35 -6.72 4.47
N ALA A 144 -8.01 -6.12 5.60
CA ALA A 144 -6.85 -6.52 6.40
C ALA A 144 -7.27 -6.81 7.82
N SER A 145 -6.63 -7.78 8.44
CA SER A 145 -6.76 -8.10 9.86
C SER A 145 -5.38 -8.34 10.44
N GLY A 146 -5.19 -7.97 11.70
CA GLY A 146 -3.92 -8.21 12.32
C GLY A 146 -3.86 -7.92 13.80
N TYR A 147 -2.71 -8.29 14.33
CA TYR A 147 -2.34 -8.10 15.73
C TYR A 147 -1.10 -7.23 15.82
N ALA A 148 -1.13 -6.24 16.69
CA ALA A 148 0.01 -5.40 17.01
C ALA A 148 0.24 -5.40 18.53
N SER A 149 1.47 -5.65 18.94
CA SER A 149 1.92 -5.54 20.32
C SER A 149 3.07 -4.55 20.45
N ARG A 150 3.67 -4.49 21.64
CA ARG A 150 4.87 -3.64 21.85
C ARG A 150 6.09 -4.14 21.07
N ALA A 151 6.14 -5.44 20.74
CA ALA A 151 7.30 -6.08 20.12
C ALA A 151 7.00 -6.71 18.76
N HIS A 152 5.81 -7.25 18.58
CA HIS A 152 5.45 -8.06 17.42
C HIS A 152 4.23 -7.50 16.70
N TYR A 153 4.25 -7.62 15.38
CA TYR A 153 3.19 -7.22 14.48
C TYR A 153 2.90 -8.39 13.53
N VAL A 154 1.65 -8.68 13.31
CA VAL A 154 1.21 -9.66 12.31
C VAL A 154 0.02 -9.09 11.59
N TRP A 155 0.09 -8.98 10.27
CA TRP A 155 -1.03 -8.59 9.43
C TRP A 155 -1.22 -9.58 8.29
N VAL A 156 -2.47 -9.86 7.98
CA VAL A 156 -2.88 -10.60 6.79
C VAL A 156 -3.97 -9.79 6.11
N GLY A 157 -3.90 -9.67 4.81
CA GLY A 157 -4.90 -8.95 4.04
C GLY A 157 -5.03 -9.48 2.63
N GLY A 158 -6.06 -9.01 1.95
CA GLY A 158 -6.27 -9.32 0.55
C GLY A 158 -7.31 -8.42 -0.07
N ALA A 159 -7.32 -8.34 -1.39
CA ALA A 159 -8.26 -7.57 -2.17
C ALA A 159 -8.60 -8.25 -3.49
N LEU A 160 -9.75 -7.86 -4.03
CA LEU A 160 -10.23 -8.17 -5.36
C LEU A 160 -10.38 -6.87 -6.12
N GLN A 161 -9.89 -6.82 -7.36
CA GLN A 161 -10.00 -5.68 -8.24
C GLN A 161 -10.65 -6.10 -9.56
N HIS A 162 -11.69 -5.37 -9.93
CA HIS A 162 -12.43 -5.55 -11.17
C HIS A 162 -12.20 -4.34 -12.07
N PHE A 163 -11.79 -4.57 -13.33
CA PHE A 163 -11.54 -3.53 -14.31
C PHE A 163 -12.77 -3.31 -15.18
N ALA A 164 -13.15 -2.05 -15.38
CA ALA A 164 -14.21 -1.69 -16.31
C ALA A 164 -13.75 -1.85 -17.76
N GLU A 165 -14.66 -2.24 -18.62
CA GLU A 165 -14.43 -2.29 -20.05
C GLU A 165 -14.32 -0.87 -20.65
N ARG A 166 -13.45 -0.73 -21.65
CA ARG A 166 -13.31 0.49 -22.42
C ARG A 166 -13.06 0.19 -23.90
N GLY A 167 -14.03 0.52 -24.74
CA GLY A 167 -13.90 0.36 -26.20
C GLY A 167 -13.77 -1.10 -26.66
N GLY A 168 -14.39 -2.04 -25.95
CA GLY A 168 -14.29 -3.48 -26.21
C GLY A 168 -13.09 -4.18 -25.59
N ASP A 169 -12.25 -3.42 -24.87
CA ASP A 169 -11.06 -3.94 -24.20
C ASP A 169 -11.25 -3.89 -22.67
N ARG A 170 -10.68 -4.86 -21.95
CA ARG A 170 -10.69 -4.94 -20.50
C ARG A 170 -9.46 -5.67 -19.97
N PHE A 171 -8.82 -5.16 -18.95
CA PHE A 171 -7.81 -5.92 -18.20
C PHE A 171 -8.45 -7.08 -17.43
N GLY A 172 -7.69 -8.16 -17.26
CA GLY A 172 -8.10 -9.25 -16.40
C GLY A 172 -8.23 -8.82 -14.95
N ASP A 173 -9.26 -9.31 -14.27
CA ASP A 173 -9.46 -9.05 -12.83
C ASP A 173 -8.28 -9.56 -12.04
N SER A 174 -7.97 -8.88 -10.95
CA SER A 174 -6.84 -9.24 -10.09
C SER A 174 -7.26 -9.61 -8.67
N ARG A 175 -6.51 -10.52 -8.09
CA ARG A 175 -6.61 -10.95 -6.70
C ARG A 175 -5.27 -10.72 -6.04
N PHE A 176 -5.31 -10.27 -4.82
CA PHE A 176 -4.12 -9.89 -4.07
C PHE A 176 -4.24 -10.41 -2.63
N VAL A 177 -3.17 -11.01 -2.13
CA VAL A 177 -3.07 -11.46 -0.73
C VAL A 177 -1.72 -11.05 -0.18
N THR A 178 -1.70 -10.60 1.08
CA THR A 178 -0.47 -10.24 1.78
C THR A 178 -0.41 -10.89 3.14
N ALA A 179 0.81 -11.17 3.59
CA ALA A 179 1.12 -11.54 4.95
C ALA A 179 2.38 -10.78 5.40
N VAL A 180 2.34 -10.27 6.61
CA VAL A 180 3.40 -9.44 7.19
C VAL A 180 3.68 -9.90 8.60
N TYR A 181 4.94 -10.14 8.91
CA TYR A 181 5.43 -10.29 10.27
C TYR A 181 6.42 -9.19 10.59
N GLY A 182 6.20 -8.46 11.68
CA GLY A 182 7.06 -7.39 12.11
C GLY A 182 7.62 -7.60 13.50
N TYR A 183 8.83 -7.09 13.71
CA TYR A 183 9.51 -7.10 14.99
C TYR A 183 10.09 -5.73 15.32
N ARG A 184 9.87 -5.31 16.56
CA ARG A 184 10.41 -4.10 17.15
C ARG A 184 11.38 -4.47 18.27
N PRO A 185 12.70 -4.44 18.04
CA PRO A 185 13.70 -4.79 19.04
C PRO A 185 13.58 -3.97 20.33
N PRO A 186 13.75 -4.57 21.50
CA PRO A 186 13.68 -3.82 22.77
C PRO A 186 14.65 -2.64 22.84
N ALA A 187 15.86 -2.81 22.31
CA ALA A 187 16.90 -1.76 22.30
C ALA A 187 16.53 -0.55 21.41
N LEU A 188 15.60 -0.73 20.46
CA LEU A 188 15.11 0.31 19.55
C LEU A 188 13.71 0.81 19.93
N ARG A 189 13.18 0.35 21.07
CA ARG A 189 11.94 0.87 21.66
C ARG A 189 12.24 2.19 22.33
N THR A 190 11.64 3.22 21.84
CA THR A 190 12.01 4.54 22.26
C THR A 190 11.23 5.05 23.45
N GLU A 191 11.90 5.85 24.24
CA GLU A 191 11.32 6.87 25.11
C GLU A 191 10.66 7.95 24.23
N ALA A 192 9.69 8.66 24.77
CA ALA A 192 9.00 9.72 24.03
C ALA A 192 10.01 10.69 23.36
N GLY A 193 9.85 10.88 22.05
CA GLY A 193 10.65 11.81 21.26
C GLY A 193 11.88 11.24 20.54
N LYS A 194 12.24 9.97 20.77
CA LYS A 194 13.31 9.32 19.99
C LYS A 194 12.74 8.56 18.76
N PRO A 195 13.54 8.22 17.72
CA PRO A 195 13.11 7.43 16.56
C PRO A 195 12.65 6.02 16.95
N ASP A 196 11.57 5.54 16.39
CA ASP A 196 11.01 4.19 16.56
C ASP A 196 11.27 3.38 15.30
N LEU A 197 12.16 2.39 15.36
CA LEU A 197 12.51 1.54 14.22
C LEU A 197 11.89 0.15 14.37
N ARG A 198 11.28 -0.31 13.28
CA ARG A 198 10.62 -1.61 13.17
C ARG A 198 11.10 -2.32 11.91
N PHE A 199 11.26 -3.62 11.97
CA PHE A 199 11.63 -4.48 10.86
C PHE A 199 10.49 -5.42 10.54
N PHE A 200 10.29 -5.70 9.25
CA PHE A 200 9.26 -6.63 8.80
C PHE A 200 9.83 -7.61 7.79
N VAL A 201 9.16 -8.75 7.69
CA VAL A 201 9.20 -9.63 6.53
C VAL A 201 7.82 -9.58 5.91
N GLU A 202 7.75 -9.21 4.64
CA GLU A 202 6.52 -9.08 3.90
C GLU A 202 6.44 -10.10 2.77
N MET A 203 5.25 -10.64 2.56
CA MET A 203 4.91 -11.50 1.44
C MET A 203 3.71 -10.90 0.72
N THR A 204 3.80 -10.84 -0.62
CA THR A 204 2.67 -10.51 -1.49
C THR A 204 2.45 -11.64 -2.47
N ALA A 205 1.19 -12.03 -2.68
CA ALA A 205 0.78 -12.97 -3.71
C ALA A 205 -0.27 -12.30 -4.60
N GLU A 206 -0.08 -12.35 -5.90
CA GLU A 206 -0.93 -11.70 -6.89
C GLU A 206 -1.32 -12.71 -7.96
N ASP A 207 -2.61 -12.73 -8.32
CA ASP A 207 -3.17 -13.53 -9.40
C ASP A 207 -4.01 -12.60 -10.28
N ARG A 208 -3.58 -12.39 -11.52
CA ARG A 208 -4.27 -11.58 -12.52
C ARG A 208 -4.74 -12.47 -13.66
N GLY A 209 -6.02 -12.38 -13.97
CA GLY A 209 -6.63 -13.04 -15.13
C GLY A 209 -6.16 -12.46 -16.47
N ASN A 210 -6.59 -13.07 -17.53
CA ASN A 210 -6.32 -12.65 -18.90
C ASN A 210 -7.10 -11.39 -19.28
N ALA A 211 -6.48 -10.52 -20.07
CA ALA A 211 -7.16 -9.38 -20.66
C ALA A 211 -8.09 -9.83 -21.82
N HIS A 212 -9.10 -9.01 -22.09
CA HIS A 212 -9.94 -9.12 -23.28
C HIS A 212 -9.63 -7.94 -24.19
N VAL A 213 -9.34 -8.22 -25.47
CA VAL A 213 -9.02 -7.22 -26.48
C VAL A 213 -9.93 -7.45 -27.69
N SER A 214 -10.75 -6.46 -28.02
CA SER A 214 -11.74 -6.57 -29.13
C SER A 214 -12.64 -7.80 -28.98
N GLY A 215 -13.02 -8.14 -27.73
CA GLY A 215 -13.88 -9.30 -27.44
C GLY A 215 -13.19 -10.67 -27.43
N LEU A 216 -11.88 -10.73 -27.67
CA LEU A 216 -11.08 -11.95 -27.62
C LEU A 216 -10.24 -11.97 -26.33
N GLU A 217 -10.16 -13.13 -25.68
CA GLU A 217 -9.29 -13.34 -24.55
C GLU A 217 -7.83 -13.41 -25.01
N ARG A 218 -6.96 -12.60 -24.39
CA ARG A 218 -5.52 -12.59 -24.62
C ARG A 218 -4.84 -13.27 -23.46
N ALA A 219 -4.09 -14.34 -23.72
CA ALA A 219 -3.32 -15.05 -22.71
C ALA A 219 -2.14 -14.17 -22.20
N ASP A 220 -2.42 -13.25 -21.27
CA ASP A 220 -1.43 -12.37 -20.65
C ASP A 220 -1.56 -12.34 -19.11
N GLY A 221 -2.17 -13.36 -18.57
CA GLY A 221 -2.32 -13.54 -17.13
C GLY A 221 -0.99 -13.69 -16.40
N ALA A 222 -1.02 -13.43 -15.09
CA ALA A 222 0.18 -13.54 -14.26
C ALA A 222 -0.16 -14.02 -12.85
N ARG A 223 0.68 -14.93 -12.33
CA ARG A 223 0.68 -15.34 -10.91
C ARG A 223 2.05 -15.13 -10.35
N THR A 224 2.12 -14.37 -9.26
CA THR A 224 3.40 -14.01 -8.65
C THR A 224 3.32 -14.10 -7.13
N VAL A 225 4.42 -14.49 -6.52
CA VAL A 225 4.63 -14.41 -5.07
C VAL A 225 5.97 -13.76 -4.84
N PHE A 226 5.98 -12.71 -4.05
CA PHE A 226 7.19 -12.00 -3.63
C PHE A 226 7.33 -12.05 -2.13
N VAL A 227 8.58 -12.05 -1.66
CA VAL A 227 8.90 -12.00 -0.24
C VAL A 227 10.17 -11.17 -0.02
N GLY A 228 10.24 -10.44 1.08
CA GLY A 228 11.45 -9.72 1.41
C GLY A 228 11.39 -8.89 2.68
N PRO A 229 12.55 -8.34 3.10
CA PRO A 229 12.66 -7.49 4.26
C PRO A 229 12.18 -6.06 3.96
N THR A 230 11.54 -5.47 4.96
CA THR A 230 11.16 -4.05 4.95
C THR A 230 11.39 -3.44 6.33
N SER A 231 11.38 -2.13 6.41
CA SER A 231 11.56 -1.39 7.66
C SER A 231 10.68 -0.15 7.70
N LEU A 232 10.33 0.27 8.91
CA LEU A 232 9.60 1.50 9.20
C LEU A 232 10.32 2.25 10.32
N LEU A 233 10.70 3.49 10.04
CA LEU A 233 11.22 4.45 11.00
C LEU A 233 10.16 5.52 11.27
N LEU A 234 9.75 5.69 12.53
CA LEU A 234 8.87 6.76 12.95
C LEU A 234 9.63 7.74 13.82
N HIS A 235 9.57 9.03 13.50
CA HIS A 235 10.15 10.09 14.31
C HIS A 235 9.28 11.34 14.29
N LYS A 236 8.71 11.70 15.45
CA LYS A 236 7.77 12.83 15.59
C LYS A 236 6.60 12.69 14.61
N ALA A 237 6.46 13.62 13.68
CA ALA A 237 5.43 13.65 12.65
C ALA A 237 5.86 12.96 11.33
N PHE A 238 7.03 12.35 11.27
CA PHE A 238 7.54 11.70 10.06
C PHE A 238 7.55 10.19 10.19
N GLY A 239 7.20 9.52 9.10
CA GLY A 239 7.42 8.11 8.85
C GLY A 239 8.30 7.92 7.63
N VAL A 240 9.25 6.99 7.70
CA VAL A 240 10.06 6.56 6.55
C VAL A 240 9.98 5.04 6.47
N GLU A 241 9.52 4.56 5.35
CA GLU A 241 9.41 3.13 5.06
C GLU A 241 10.34 2.79 3.90
N ALA A 242 11.01 1.66 3.97
CA ALA A 242 11.84 1.16 2.88
C ALA A 242 11.80 -0.36 2.84
N GLY A 243 11.85 -0.93 1.65
CA GLY A 243 11.80 -2.36 1.49
C GLY A 243 12.23 -2.87 0.13
N VAL A 244 12.56 -4.15 0.10
CA VAL A 244 12.88 -4.88 -1.11
C VAL A 244 12.17 -6.23 -1.09
N LEU A 245 11.55 -6.60 -2.21
CA LEU A 245 10.94 -7.90 -2.40
C LEU A 245 11.61 -8.65 -3.56
N PHE A 246 11.81 -9.93 -3.38
CA PHE A 246 12.32 -10.87 -4.37
C PHE A 246 11.23 -11.86 -4.76
N PRO A 247 11.21 -12.34 -6.01
CA PRO A 247 10.25 -13.33 -6.43
C PRO A 247 10.54 -14.69 -5.79
N ALA A 248 9.56 -15.24 -5.09
CA ALA A 248 9.57 -16.61 -4.62
C ALA A 248 8.91 -17.54 -5.65
N TYR A 249 7.95 -17.03 -6.42
CA TYR A 249 7.30 -17.74 -7.52
C TYR A 249 6.78 -16.74 -8.56
N GLN A 250 6.95 -17.09 -9.84
CA GLN A 250 6.37 -16.32 -10.95
C GLN A 250 5.95 -17.24 -12.10
N ARG A 251 4.70 -17.09 -12.52
CA ARG A 251 4.20 -17.54 -13.81
C ARG A 251 3.63 -16.31 -14.50
N VAL A 252 4.30 -15.85 -15.54
CA VAL A 252 3.96 -14.64 -16.29
C VAL A 252 3.88 -15.03 -17.76
N GLU A 253 2.81 -14.66 -18.42
CA GLU A 253 2.58 -14.93 -19.83
C GLU A 253 2.93 -13.69 -20.67
N ALA A 254 3.41 -13.91 -21.90
CA ALA A 254 3.79 -12.81 -22.79
C ALA A 254 2.58 -11.89 -23.07
N PRO A 255 2.79 -10.57 -23.27
CA PRO A 255 4.08 -9.90 -23.46
C PRO A 255 4.79 -9.46 -22.16
N ALA A 256 4.22 -9.72 -20.97
CA ALA A 256 4.82 -9.27 -19.72
C ALA A 256 6.11 -10.05 -19.40
N VAL A 257 7.06 -9.35 -18.82
CA VAL A 257 8.37 -9.87 -18.43
C VAL A 257 8.35 -10.23 -16.93
N ARG A 258 9.10 -11.26 -16.55
CA ARG A 258 9.28 -11.62 -15.13
C ARG A 258 10.05 -10.52 -14.39
N GLU A 259 9.72 -10.33 -13.14
CA GLU A 259 10.43 -9.38 -12.28
C GLU A 259 11.55 -10.06 -11.50
N ARG A 260 12.68 -9.37 -11.36
CA ARG A 260 13.81 -9.80 -10.52
C ARG A 260 13.74 -9.24 -9.11
N VAL A 261 13.27 -8.00 -8.99
CA VAL A 261 13.24 -7.31 -7.71
C VAL A 261 12.23 -6.15 -7.74
N ARG A 262 11.60 -5.91 -6.60
CA ARG A 262 10.82 -4.71 -6.29
C ARG A 262 11.47 -3.95 -5.16
N VAL A 263 11.71 -2.66 -5.34
CA VAL A 263 12.22 -1.77 -4.29
C VAL A 263 11.20 -0.67 -4.06
N ALA A 264 10.99 -0.30 -2.82
CA ALA A 264 10.11 0.81 -2.48
C ALA A 264 10.66 1.63 -1.31
N VAL A 265 10.45 2.93 -1.38
CA VAL A 265 10.71 3.88 -0.30
C VAL A 265 9.52 4.81 -0.20
N ASN A 266 8.99 5.00 1.00
CA ASN A 266 7.91 5.94 1.29
C ASN A 266 8.34 6.91 2.40
N VAL A 267 8.01 8.18 2.22
CA VAL A 267 8.17 9.21 3.25
C VAL A 267 6.81 9.81 3.53
N ALA A 268 6.37 9.77 4.76
CA ALA A 268 5.09 10.27 5.22
C ALA A 268 5.27 11.42 6.20
N TYR A 269 4.40 12.40 6.09
CA TYR A 269 4.27 13.50 7.05
C TYR A 269 2.85 13.56 7.60
N PHE A 270 2.72 13.56 8.93
CA PHE A 270 1.45 13.56 9.65
C PHE A 270 1.20 14.91 10.31
N PHE A 271 -0.03 15.41 10.22
CA PHE A 271 -0.40 16.68 10.82
C PHE A 271 -1.89 16.76 11.15
N TRP A 272 -2.26 17.73 11.97
CA TRP A 272 -3.65 18.11 12.22
C TRP A 272 -3.82 19.57 11.81
N LEU A 273 -4.84 19.85 11.03
CA LEU A 273 -5.28 21.21 10.82
C LEU A 273 -6.08 21.63 12.04
N LYS A 274 -5.69 22.74 12.65
CA LYS A 274 -6.37 23.34 13.81
C LYS A 274 -7.63 24.10 13.40
#